data_b7bbb973644d0fcf31b1a36dedfdce6d
#
_entry.id   b7bbb973644d0fcf31b1a36dedfdce6d
#
_cell.length_a   1.000
_cell.length_b   1.000
_cell.length_c   1.000
_cell.angle_alpha   90.00
_cell.angle_beta   90.00
_cell.angle_gamma   90.00
#
_symmetry.space_group_name_H-M   'P 1'
#
loop_
_entity.id
_entity.type
_entity.pdbx_description
1 polymer ?
#
loop_
_entity_poly.entity_id
_entity_poly.type
_entity_poly.pdbx_seq_one_letter_code
_entity_poly.pdbx_strand_id
1 'polypeptide(L)'
;KIADRGLEIGYHGYEHDSRLGIPMEEEKENLAKAENLIAEISGKKPAGARGPLDTLQEYSLDLFQRQGYLYDSTLKDCDWPYQLPNGMIELPTDVTLDDFTYYYFSYADSATILCSSRPDDVYVQWQDAFDELAAEGDKVMVLKLHPQLSGRVSRIHMLEKLILYMQQRGAWIADCETVANYVKDFYESRGGEQI
;
A
#
# COMPACT_ATOMS: atom_id res chain seq x y z
N LYS A 1 -1.48 9.97 -17.89
CA LYS A 1 -2.57 10.68 -17.15
C LYS A 1 -2.38 10.67 -15.63
N ILE A 2 -1.92 9.57 -15.01
CA ILE A 2 -1.60 9.51 -13.57
C ILE A 2 -0.33 10.33 -13.32
N ALA A 3 0.76 10.02 -14.00
CA ALA A 3 2.02 10.76 -13.93
C ALA A 3 1.86 12.27 -14.23
N ASP A 4 1.04 12.63 -15.23
CA ASP A 4 0.75 14.04 -15.59
C ASP A 4 0.08 14.85 -14.46
N ARG A 5 -0.45 14.16 -13.45
CA ARG A 5 -1.06 14.76 -12.26
C ARG A 5 -0.13 14.81 -11.05
N GLY A 6 1.13 14.38 -11.21
CA GLY A 6 2.10 14.34 -10.14
C GLY A 6 1.81 13.28 -9.06
N LEU A 7 0.95 12.30 -9.35
CA LEU A 7 0.67 11.21 -8.41
C LEU A 7 1.84 10.23 -8.39
N GLU A 8 2.13 9.68 -7.23
CA GLU A 8 3.15 8.66 -7.06
C GLU A 8 2.82 7.40 -7.86
N ILE A 9 3.86 6.78 -8.42
CA ILE A 9 3.80 5.48 -9.07
C ILE A 9 4.84 4.58 -8.43
N GLY A 10 4.38 3.60 -7.64
CA GLY A 10 5.22 2.60 -6.97
C GLY A 10 5.37 1.31 -7.77
N TYR A 11 6.30 0.46 -7.33
CA TYR A 11 6.48 -0.88 -7.87
C TYR A 11 5.43 -1.86 -7.30
N HIS A 12 4.81 -2.64 -8.18
CA HIS A 12 3.86 -3.69 -7.78
C HIS A 12 4.03 -4.96 -8.64
N GLY A 13 5.28 -5.39 -8.83
CA GLY A 13 5.63 -6.48 -9.73
C GLY A 13 5.69 -6.05 -11.21
N TYR A 14 6.41 -6.83 -12.01
CA TYR A 14 6.36 -6.71 -13.46
C TYR A 14 5.12 -7.42 -14.00
N GLU A 15 4.81 -8.59 -13.45
CA GLU A 15 3.54 -9.29 -13.59
C GLU A 15 2.85 -9.36 -12.23
N HIS A 16 1.50 -9.33 -12.22
CA HIS A 16 0.71 -9.38 -11.00
C HIS A 16 0.46 -10.83 -10.56
N ASP A 17 1.50 -11.51 -10.14
CA ASP A 17 1.50 -12.90 -9.66
C ASP A 17 2.15 -13.02 -8.26
N SER A 18 2.03 -14.17 -7.64
CA SER A 18 2.67 -14.42 -6.35
C SER A 18 4.19 -14.35 -6.48
N ARG A 19 4.84 -13.66 -5.54
CA ARG A 19 6.31 -13.63 -5.45
C ARG A 19 6.88 -14.88 -4.79
N LEU A 20 6.07 -15.75 -4.19
CA LEU A 20 6.51 -16.94 -3.51
C LEU A 20 7.15 -17.95 -4.48
N GLY A 21 8.37 -18.38 -4.16
CA GLY A 21 9.10 -19.37 -4.97
C GLY A 21 9.81 -18.81 -6.19
N ILE A 22 9.78 -17.51 -6.45
CA ILE A 22 10.53 -16.89 -7.55
C ILE A 22 12.02 -16.86 -7.20
N PRO A 23 12.93 -17.28 -8.11
CA PRO A 23 14.36 -17.12 -7.89
C PRO A 23 14.78 -15.65 -7.83
N MET A 24 15.75 -15.32 -6.98
CA MET A 24 16.22 -13.95 -6.79
C MET A 24 16.64 -13.25 -8.09
N GLU A 25 17.32 -13.95 -8.99
CA GLU A 25 17.74 -13.36 -10.28
C GLU A 25 16.55 -13.03 -11.19
N GLU A 26 15.49 -13.85 -11.17
CA GLU A 26 14.26 -13.56 -11.89
C GLU A 26 13.52 -12.35 -11.32
N GLU A 27 13.40 -12.25 -10.00
CA GLU A 27 12.80 -11.06 -9.35
C GLU A 27 13.60 -9.80 -9.66
N LYS A 28 14.91 -9.87 -9.64
CA LYS A 28 15.82 -8.78 -9.99
C LYS A 28 15.65 -8.30 -11.45
N GLU A 29 15.50 -9.24 -12.39
CA GLU A 29 15.21 -8.91 -13.79
C GLU A 29 13.84 -8.25 -13.93
N ASN A 30 12.81 -8.78 -13.26
CA ASN A 30 11.45 -8.25 -13.28
C ASN A 30 11.39 -6.85 -12.66
N LEU A 31 12.11 -6.64 -11.56
CA LEU A 31 12.25 -5.34 -10.92
C LEU A 31 12.86 -4.31 -11.88
N ALA A 32 13.99 -4.66 -12.50
CA ALA A 32 14.67 -3.76 -13.45
C ALA A 32 13.79 -3.42 -14.67
N LYS A 33 13.03 -4.38 -15.20
CA LYS A 33 12.07 -4.14 -16.29
C LYS A 33 10.97 -3.16 -15.88
N ALA A 34 10.37 -3.39 -14.71
CA ALA A 34 9.32 -2.52 -14.19
C ALA A 34 9.82 -1.11 -13.88
N GLU A 35 10.99 -0.97 -13.26
CA GLU A 35 11.62 0.33 -12.97
C GLU A 35 11.83 1.15 -14.26
N ASN A 36 12.34 0.51 -15.30
CA ASN A 36 12.57 1.19 -16.59
C ASN A 36 11.25 1.70 -17.19
N LEU A 37 10.20 0.88 -17.19
CA LEU A 37 8.88 1.27 -17.69
C LEU A 37 8.27 2.41 -16.85
N ILE A 38 8.37 2.32 -15.52
CA ILE A 38 7.85 3.36 -14.62
C ILE A 38 8.63 4.67 -14.87
N ALA A 39 9.95 4.60 -14.96
CA ALA A 39 10.79 5.78 -15.20
C ALA A 39 10.50 6.42 -16.58
N GLU A 40 10.24 5.62 -17.62
CA GLU A 40 9.85 6.11 -18.94
C GLU A 40 8.52 6.86 -18.90
N ILE A 41 7.54 6.36 -18.13
CA ILE A 41 6.18 6.91 -18.04
C ILE A 41 6.11 8.12 -17.10
N SER A 42 6.79 8.06 -15.95
CA SER A 42 6.67 9.03 -14.86
C SER A 42 7.82 10.05 -14.81
N GLY A 43 8.93 9.76 -15.51
CA GLY A 43 10.15 10.58 -15.45
C GLY A 43 11.03 10.30 -14.22
N LYS A 44 10.63 9.40 -13.31
CA LYS A 44 11.41 9.01 -12.13
C LYS A 44 11.26 7.52 -11.81
N LYS A 45 12.26 6.96 -11.13
CA LYS A 45 12.14 5.60 -10.58
C LYS A 45 11.10 5.56 -9.46
N PRO A 46 10.46 4.40 -9.20
CA PRO A 46 9.59 4.25 -8.04
C PRO A 46 10.37 4.44 -6.74
N ALA A 47 9.77 5.12 -5.78
CA ALA A 47 10.36 5.31 -4.45
C ALA A 47 10.08 4.14 -3.51
N GLY A 48 9.06 3.35 -3.80
CA GLY A 48 8.67 2.24 -2.95
C GLY A 48 7.94 1.12 -3.68
N ALA A 49 7.65 0.07 -2.94
CA ALA A 49 7.08 -1.17 -3.43
C ALA A 49 5.88 -1.63 -2.61
N ARG A 50 5.05 -2.44 -3.26
CA ARG A 50 4.12 -3.37 -2.64
C ARG A 50 4.20 -4.69 -3.39
N GLY A 51 4.39 -5.80 -2.68
CA GLY A 51 4.41 -7.13 -3.29
C GLY A 51 3.05 -7.49 -3.88
N PRO A 52 2.98 -7.98 -5.14
CA PRO A 52 1.74 -8.50 -5.69
C PRO A 52 1.17 -9.60 -4.80
N LEU A 53 -0.17 -9.62 -4.66
CA LEU A 53 -0.88 -10.55 -3.77
C LEU A 53 -0.36 -10.53 -2.33
N ASP A 54 0.22 -9.39 -1.90
CA ASP A 54 0.84 -9.22 -0.58
C ASP A 54 1.89 -10.30 -0.27
N THR A 55 2.69 -10.69 -1.26
CA THR A 55 3.73 -11.72 -1.13
C THR A 55 5.13 -11.15 -1.38
N LEU A 56 6.08 -11.59 -0.55
CA LEU A 56 7.50 -11.28 -0.65
C LEU A 56 8.31 -12.56 -0.46
N GLN A 57 9.53 -12.60 -1.00
CA GLN A 57 10.56 -13.55 -0.64
C GLN A 57 11.40 -13.01 0.51
N GLU A 58 12.11 -13.88 1.22
CA GLU A 58 13.04 -13.47 2.30
C GLU A 58 14.06 -12.41 1.85
N TYR A 59 14.45 -12.42 0.59
CA TYR A 59 15.42 -11.49 0.01
C TYR A 59 14.80 -10.23 -0.63
N SER A 60 13.47 -10.17 -0.81
CA SER A 60 12.82 -9.09 -1.56
C SER A 60 13.09 -7.71 -0.97
N LEU A 61 12.95 -7.55 0.34
CA LEU A 61 13.19 -6.28 1.01
C LEU A 61 14.65 -5.81 0.88
N ASP A 62 15.61 -6.73 0.97
CA ASP A 62 17.02 -6.40 0.76
C ASP A 62 17.31 -6.05 -0.71
N LEU A 63 16.63 -6.71 -1.64
CA LEU A 63 16.73 -6.38 -3.06
C LEU A 63 16.20 -4.97 -3.33
N PHE A 64 15.04 -4.61 -2.78
CA PHE A 64 14.45 -3.27 -2.92
C PHE A 64 15.38 -2.20 -2.31
N GLN A 65 15.89 -2.44 -1.11
CA GLN A 65 16.84 -1.53 -0.46
C GLN A 65 18.09 -1.28 -1.33
N ARG A 66 18.68 -2.31 -1.92
CA ARG A 66 19.86 -2.18 -2.81
C ARG A 66 19.56 -1.41 -4.10
N GLN A 67 18.32 -1.37 -4.55
CA GLN A 67 17.86 -0.56 -5.67
C GLN A 67 17.54 0.88 -5.28
N GLY A 68 17.62 1.20 -3.97
CA GLY A 68 17.40 2.55 -3.45
C GLY A 68 15.93 2.86 -3.12
N TYR A 69 15.11 1.85 -2.92
CA TYR A 69 13.74 2.05 -2.47
C TYR A 69 13.71 2.59 -1.04
N LEU A 70 12.84 3.56 -0.83
CA LEU A 70 12.63 4.21 0.46
C LEU A 70 11.72 3.38 1.38
N TYR A 71 10.67 2.77 0.81
CA TYR A 71 9.65 2.09 1.59
C TYR A 71 9.16 0.79 0.94
N ASP A 72 8.62 -0.09 1.78
CA ASP A 72 7.70 -1.16 1.42
C ASP A 72 6.33 -0.92 2.06
N SER A 73 5.28 -1.49 1.48
CA SER A 73 3.92 -1.46 2.03
C SER A 73 3.22 -2.79 1.77
N THR A 74 3.85 -3.88 2.23
CA THR A 74 3.35 -5.25 2.02
C THR A 74 3.03 -5.94 3.34
N LEU A 75 3.77 -5.66 4.41
CA LEU A 75 3.64 -6.35 5.69
C LEU A 75 2.33 -5.95 6.40
N LYS A 76 1.90 -6.77 7.37
CA LYS A 76 0.60 -6.67 8.03
C LYS A 76 0.71 -6.95 9.54
N ASP A 77 1.81 -6.52 10.13
CA ASP A 77 2.20 -6.92 11.48
C ASP A 77 1.83 -5.89 12.56
N CYS A 78 1.54 -4.64 12.15
CA CYS A 78 1.15 -3.58 13.10
C CYS A 78 0.42 -2.41 12.41
N ASP A 79 -0.03 -1.41 13.21
CA ASP A 79 -0.80 -0.25 12.75
C ASP A 79 0.03 1.04 12.71
N TRP A 80 1.33 0.99 12.97
CA TRP A 80 2.24 2.14 12.93
C TRP A 80 3.35 1.94 11.88
N PRO A 81 3.78 3.00 11.22
CA PRO A 81 4.89 2.91 10.29
C PRO A 81 6.20 2.76 11.07
N TYR A 82 7.13 1.97 10.56
CA TYR A 82 8.39 1.70 11.26
C TYR A 82 9.57 1.52 10.33
N GLN A 83 10.78 1.64 10.88
CA GLN A 83 12.00 1.39 10.12
C GLN A 83 12.37 -0.10 10.17
N LEU A 84 12.53 -0.70 9.02
CA LEU A 84 13.02 -2.06 8.84
C LEU A 84 14.52 -2.16 9.19
N PRO A 85 15.03 -3.35 9.55
CA PRO A 85 16.45 -3.54 9.87
C PRO A 85 17.43 -3.11 8.76
N ASN A 86 16.99 -3.13 7.50
CA ASN A 86 17.77 -2.68 6.33
C ASN A 86 17.69 -1.18 6.08
N GLY A 87 16.97 -0.42 6.92
CA GLY A 87 16.84 1.04 6.84
C GLY A 87 15.67 1.54 6.00
N MET A 88 14.95 0.68 5.27
CA MET A 88 13.72 1.06 4.59
C MET A 88 12.62 1.35 5.61
N ILE A 89 11.57 2.06 5.18
CA ILE A 89 10.36 2.29 5.97
C ILE A 89 9.31 1.27 5.56
N GLU A 90 8.68 0.62 6.53
CA GLU A 90 7.45 -0.15 6.32
C GLU A 90 6.24 0.73 6.58
N LEU A 91 5.30 0.72 5.64
CA LEU A 91 3.96 1.27 5.77
C LEU A 91 2.98 0.10 5.81
N PRO A 92 2.68 -0.45 7.00
CA PRO A 92 1.92 -1.68 7.12
C PRO A 92 0.53 -1.56 6.53
N THR A 93 0.01 -2.68 6.03
CA THR A 93 -1.34 -2.79 5.48
C THR A 93 -2.21 -3.67 6.37
N ASP A 94 -3.51 -3.48 6.31
CA ASP A 94 -4.51 -4.35 6.93
C ASP A 94 -5.43 -4.94 5.85
N VAL A 95 -5.74 -6.23 5.97
CA VAL A 95 -6.66 -6.91 5.06
C VAL A 95 -8.09 -6.37 5.15
N THR A 96 -8.46 -5.78 6.28
CA THR A 96 -9.77 -5.16 6.49
C THR A 96 -9.86 -3.74 5.90
N LEU A 97 -8.71 -3.15 5.51
CA LEU A 97 -8.62 -1.87 4.80
C LEU A 97 -8.37 -2.06 3.30
N ASP A 98 -8.65 -3.24 2.77
CA ASP A 98 -8.53 -3.61 1.37
C ASP A 98 -9.94 -3.83 0.77
N ASP A 99 -10.29 -3.11 -0.29
CA ASP A 99 -11.59 -3.23 -0.94
C ASP A 99 -11.83 -4.61 -1.56
N PHE A 100 -10.76 -5.34 -1.84
CA PHE A 100 -10.80 -6.71 -2.34
C PHE A 100 -11.48 -7.66 -1.35
N THR A 101 -11.26 -7.47 -0.05
CA THR A 101 -11.89 -8.23 1.04
C THR A 101 -13.42 -8.14 1.01
N TYR A 102 -13.97 -7.02 0.56
CA TYR A 102 -15.41 -6.75 0.59
C TYR A 102 -16.13 -6.94 -0.75
N TYR A 103 -15.43 -6.77 -1.85
CA TYR A 103 -16.06 -6.66 -3.17
C TYR A 103 -15.57 -7.67 -4.19
N TYR A 104 -14.56 -8.48 -3.84
CA TYR A 104 -14.04 -9.47 -4.78
C TYR A 104 -14.95 -10.69 -4.89
N PHE A 105 -15.00 -11.22 -6.11
CA PHE A 105 -15.74 -12.42 -6.45
C PHE A 105 -14.84 -13.34 -7.29
N SER A 106 -14.71 -14.60 -6.90
CA SER A 106 -13.96 -15.59 -7.67
C SER A 106 -14.73 -16.89 -7.82
N TYR A 107 -14.67 -17.43 -9.02
CA TYR A 107 -15.01 -18.81 -9.35
C TYR A 107 -13.71 -19.60 -9.49
N ALA A 108 -12.99 -19.86 -8.44
CA ALA A 108 -11.79 -20.69 -8.52
C ALA A 108 -12.12 -22.13 -8.12
N ASP A 109 -11.90 -23.01 -9.04
CA ASP A 109 -11.79 -24.48 -9.03
C ASP A 109 -12.68 -25.35 -8.12
N SER A 110 -13.16 -24.97 -7.02
CA SER A 110 -14.07 -25.75 -6.17
C SER A 110 -14.60 -24.94 -4.97
N ALA A 111 -14.20 -23.71 -4.85
CA ALA A 111 -14.72 -22.79 -3.84
C ALA A 111 -15.19 -21.50 -4.50
N THR A 112 -16.47 -21.20 -4.38
CA THR A 112 -17.01 -19.89 -4.74
C THR A 112 -16.78 -18.97 -3.56
N ILE A 113 -15.90 -17.99 -3.71
CA ILE A 113 -15.75 -16.90 -2.74
C ILE A 113 -16.67 -15.77 -3.19
N LEU A 114 -17.69 -15.49 -2.38
CA LEU A 114 -18.62 -14.39 -2.58
C LEU A 114 -18.37 -13.33 -1.53
N CYS A 115 -17.74 -12.23 -1.91
CA CYS A 115 -17.68 -11.03 -1.10
C CYS A 115 -18.61 -9.99 -1.75
N SER A 116 -19.78 -9.77 -1.18
CA SER A 116 -20.76 -8.80 -1.66
C SER A 116 -21.24 -7.94 -0.51
N SER A 117 -20.37 -7.06 -0.05
CA SER A 117 -20.71 -6.11 1.01
C SER A 117 -21.44 -4.90 0.44
N ARG A 118 -22.33 -4.32 1.24
CA ARG A 118 -22.95 -3.04 0.92
C ARG A 118 -21.91 -1.92 1.12
N PRO A 119 -21.87 -0.91 0.24
CA PRO A 119 -20.96 0.21 0.43
C PRO A 119 -21.11 0.93 1.77
N ASP A 120 -22.33 1.05 2.29
CA ASP A 120 -22.57 1.67 3.60
C ASP A 120 -21.96 0.85 4.76
N ASP A 121 -21.99 -0.48 4.68
CA ASP A 121 -21.41 -1.33 5.72
C ASP A 121 -19.87 -1.23 5.71
N VAL A 122 -19.26 -1.16 4.54
CA VAL A 122 -17.81 -0.93 4.39
C VAL A 122 -17.42 0.47 4.86
N TYR A 123 -18.25 1.48 4.56
CA TYR A 123 -18.04 2.83 5.07
C TYR A 123 -17.96 2.86 6.59
N VAL A 124 -18.92 2.23 7.27
CA VAL A 124 -18.95 2.19 8.74
C VAL A 124 -17.70 1.49 9.30
N GLN A 125 -17.32 0.34 8.75
CA GLN A 125 -16.12 -0.38 9.20
C GLN A 125 -14.85 0.44 9.02
N TRP A 126 -14.67 1.12 7.89
CA TRP A 126 -13.49 1.94 7.64
C TRP A 126 -13.50 3.25 8.41
N GLN A 127 -14.69 3.79 8.70
CA GLN A 127 -14.86 4.94 9.58
C GLN A 127 -14.46 4.59 11.02
N ASP A 128 -14.98 3.47 11.55
CA ASP A 128 -14.66 2.99 12.90
C ASP A 128 -13.16 2.72 13.04
N ALA A 129 -12.54 2.04 12.06
CA ALA A 129 -11.09 1.81 12.04
C ALA A 129 -10.29 3.12 12.07
N PHE A 130 -10.69 4.11 11.25
CA PHE A 130 -10.07 5.42 11.27
C PHE A 130 -10.20 6.12 12.62
N ASP A 131 -11.37 6.11 13.23
CA ASP A 131 -11.63 6.78 14.50
C ASP A 131 -10.79 6.17 15.64
N GLU A 132 -10.63 4.85 15.67
CA GLU A 132 -9.78 4.18 16.67
C GLU A 132 -8.29 4.45 16.43
N LEU A 133 -7.81 4.35 15.18
CA LEU A 133 -6.42 4.69 14.85
C LEU A 133 -6.09 6.16 15.18
N ALA A 134 -7.02 7.07 14.89
CA ALA A 134 -6.85 8.49 15.20
C ALA A 134 -6.87 8.78 16.72
N ALA A 135 -7.64 8.01 17.49
CA ALA A 135 -7.70 8.14 18.95
C ALA A 135 -6.42 7.66 19.62
N GLU A 136 -5.78 6.62 19.10
CA GLU A 136 -4.49 6.14 19.62
C GLU A 136 -3.32 7.05 19.22
N GLY A 137 -3.37 7.71 18.05
CA GLY A 137 -2.27 8.52 17.52
C GLY A 137 -1.08 7.71 16.99
N ASP A 138 -0.18 8.38 16.27
CA ASP A 138 1.04 7.78 15.69
C ASP A 138 0.80 6.53 14.83
N LYS A 139 -0.38 6.44 14.20
CA LYS A 139 -0.82 5.33 13.35
C LYS A 139 -0.83 5.73 11.87
N VAL A 140 -0.77 4.72 11.01
CA VAL A 140 -0.98 4.87 9.58
C VAL A 140 -2.18 4.04 9.13
N MET A 141 -3.07 4.65 8.37
CA MET A 141 -4.17 3.95 7.71
C MET A 141 -3.88 3.84 6.21
N VAL A 142 -3.53 2.65 5.75
CA VAL A 142 -3.29 2.40 4.33
C VAL A 142 -4.53 1.78 3.70
N LEU A 143 -5.30 2.58 2.95
CA LEU A 143 -6.43 2.07 2.16
C LEU A 143 -5.92 1.47 0.85
N LYS A 144 -6.11 0.17 0.68
CA LYS A 144 -5.84 -0.54 -0.58
C LYS A 144 -7.10 -0.55 -1.44
N LEU A 145 -7.00 0.03 -2.63
CA LEU A 145 -8.13 0.23 -3.52
C LEU A 145 -7.83 -0.30 -4.91
N HIS A 146 -8.78 -1.03 -5.48
CA HIS A 146 -8.72 -1.52 -6.84
C HIS A 146 -9.71 -0.73 -7.72
N PRO A 147 -9.25 -0.03 -8.78
CA PRO A 147 -10.11 0.81 -9.62
C PRO A 147 -11.33 0.07 -10.18
N GLN A 148 -11.18 -1.23 -10.50
CA GLN A 148 -12.26 -2.08 -10.98
C GLN A 148 -13.32 -2.39 -9.91
N LEU A 149 -12.99 -2.23 -8.63
CA LEU A 149 -13.87 -2.42 -7.48
C LEU A 149 -14.39 -1.07 -6.96
N SER A 150 -13.58 -0.31 -6.25
CA SER A 150 -13.97 0.95 -5.62
C SER A 150 -14.23 2.09 -6.61
N GLY A 151 -13.68 2.03 -7.84
CA GLY A 151 -13.95 2.99 -8.90
C GLY A 151 -15.34 2.90 -9.55
N ARG A 152 -16.19 1.96 -9.12
CA ARG A 152 -17.56 1.83 -9.65
C ARG A 152 -18.51 2.87 -9.04
N VAL A 153 -19.51 3.31 -9.82
CA VAL A 153 -20.47 4.35 -9.40
C VAL A 153 -21.10 4.07 -8.04
N SER A 154 -21.43 2.81 -7.76
CA SER A 154 -22.05 2.41 -6.49
C SER A 154 -21.10 2.52 -5.27
N ARG A 155 -19.80 2.68 -5.48
CA ARG A 155 -18.78 2.65 -4.40
C ARG A 155 -17.96 3.94 -4.34
N ILE A 156 -17.76 4.61 -5.48
CA ILE A 156 -16.94 5.83 -5.53
C ILE A 156 -17.49 6.95 -4.63
N HIS A 157 -18.79 7.06 -4.48
CA HIS A 157 -19.40 8.05 -3.58
C HIS A 157 -19.19 7.70 -2.10
N MET A 158 -19.16 6.41 -1.76
CA MET A 158 -18.80 5.98 -0.41
C MET A 158 -17.35 6.35 -0.08
N LEU A 159 -16.43 6.11 -1.02
CA LEU A 159 -15.02 6.47 -0.86
C LEU A 159 -14.84 7.98 -0.73
N GLU A 160 -15.52 8.79 -1.56
CA GLU A 160 -15.52 10.24 -1.45
C GLU A 160 -16.01 10.71 -0.07
N LYS A 161 -17.13 10.14 0.42
CA LYS A 161 -17.67 10.44 1.75
C LYS A 161 -16.66 10.11 2.86
N LEU A 162 -15.98 8.98 2.76
CA LEU A 162 -14.95 8.58 3.74
C LEU A 162 -13.75 9.53 3.74
N ILE A 163 -13.24 9.89 2.57
CA ILE A 163 -12.13 10.83 2.44
C ILE A 163 -12.50 12.19 3.06
N LEU A 164 -13.68 12.71 2.75
CA LEU A 164 -14.17 13.97 3.33
C LEU A 164 -14.31 13.88 4.85
N TYR A 165 -14.81 12.76 5.36
CA TYR A 165 -14.89 12.51 6.80
C TYR A 165 -13.53 12.55 7.48
N MET A 166 -12.54 11.84 6.94
CA MET A 166 -11.17 11.81 7.47
C MET A 166 -10.52 13.21 7.43
N GLN A 167 -10.70 13.96 6.34
CA GLN A 167 -10.21 15.34 6.21
C GLN A 167 -10.82 16.28 7.28
N GLN A 168 -12.13 16.17 7.53
CA GLN A 168 -12.83 16.97 8.56
C GLN A 168 -12.34 16.64 9.98
N ARG A 169 -11.80 15.44 10.19
CA ARG A 169 -11.21 14.99 11.46
C ARG A 169 -9.71 15.32 11.58
N GLY A 170 -9.15 16.01 10.57
CA GLY A 170 -7.76 16.45 10.59
C GLY A 170 -6.75 15.39 10.12
N ALA A 171 -7.21 14.35 9.43
CA ALA A 171 -6.29 13.37 8.86
C ALA A 171 -5.33 14.04 7.86
N TRP A 172 -4.05 13.72 7.97
CA TRP A 172 -3.06 14.02 6.95
C TRP A 172 -3.11 12.94 5.87
N ILE A 173 -3.68 13.27 4.72
CA ILE A 173 -3.78 12.35 3.57
C ILE A 173 -2.68 12.69 2.59
N ALA A 174 -1.78 11.72 2.34
CA ALA A 174 -0.62 11.87 1.47
C ALA A 174 -0.34 10.57 0.71
N ASP A 175 0.55 10.63 -0.27
CA ASP A 175 1.09 9.44 -0.91
C ASP A 175 2.13 8.72 -0.02
N CYS A 176 2.44 7.48 -0.36
CA CYS A 176 3.32 6.65 0.45
C CYS A 176 4.76 7.19 0.51
N GLU A 177 5.27 7.75 -0.59
CA GLU A 177 6.61 8.36 -0.62
C GLU A 177 6.71 9.52 0.37
N THR A 178 5.69 10.36 0.43
CA THR A 178 5.62 11.51 1.36
C THR A 178 5.55 11.06 2.83
N VAL A 179 4.71 10.06 3.13
CA VAL A 179 4.61 9.50 4.48
C VAL A 179 5.92 8.82 4.90
N ALA A 180 6.52 8.03 4.01
CA ALA A 180 7.77 7.34 4.30
C ALA A 180 8.94 8.30 4.57
N ASN A 181 9.03 9.42 3.82
CA ASN A 181 10.02 10.46 4.11
C ASN A 181 9.80 11.10 5.49
N TYR A 182 8.55 11.42 5.83
CA TYR A 182 8.22 11.97 7.15
C TYR A 182 8.64 11.01 8.28
N VAL A 183 8.34 9.74 8.13
CA VAL A 183 8.71 8.70 9.13
C VAL A 183 10.23 8.55 9.21
N LYS A 184 10.93 8.54 8.09
CA LYS A 184 12.39 8.48 8.06
C LYS A 184 13.03 9.65 8.78
N ASP A 185 12.59 10.88 8.50
CA ASP A 185 13.09 12.10 9.15
C ASP A 185 12.85 12.06 10.66
N PHE A 186 11.71 11.49 11.08
CA PHE A 186 11.38 11.29 12.49
C PHE A 186 12.38 10.36 13.19
N TYR A 187 12.70 9.19 12.60
CA TYR A 187 13.71 8.28 13.14
C TYR A 187 15.11 8.89 13.16
N GLU A 188 15.51 9.56 12.09
CA GLU A 188 16.81 10.23 12.02
C GLU A 188 16.97 11.32 13.12
N SER A 189 15.91 12.09 13.41
CA SER A 189 15.91 13.13 14.44
C SER A 189 16.05 12.59 15.86
N ARG A 190 15.68 11.31 16.10
CA ARG A 190 15.74 10.63 17.40
C ARG A 190 16.90 9.66 17.54
N GLY A 191 17.85 9.66 16.62
CA GLY A 191 19.01 8.76 16.69
C GLY A 191 18.67 7.29 16.49
N GLY A 192 17.54 6.98 15.86
CA GLY A 192 17.11 5.61 15.53
C GLY A 192 16.37 4.87 16.66
N GLU A 193 15.95 5.53 17.71
CA GLU A 193 15.09 4.90 18.73
C GLU A 193 13.72 4.60 18.15
N GLN A 194 13.27 3.34 18.26
CA GLN A 194 11.92 2.91 17.85
C GLN A 194 10.85 3.53 18.77
N ILE A 195 9.69 3.77 18.19
CA ILE A 195 8.49 4.26 18.89
C ILE A 195 7.97 3.21 19.86
#